data_602b78db5348df095d0fbfada709d55c
#
_entry.id   602b78db5348df095d0fbfada709d55c
#
_cell.length_a   1.000
_cell.length_b   1.000
_cell.length_c   1.000
_cell.angle_alpha   90.00
_cell.angle_beta   90.00
_cell.angle_gamma   90.00
#
_symmetry.space_group_name_H-M   'P 1'
#
loop_
_entity.id
_entity.type
_entity.pdbx_description
1 polymer ?
#
loop_
_entity_poly.entity_id
_entity_poly.type
_entity_poly.pdbx_seq_one_letter_code
_entity_poly.pdbx_strand_id
1 'polypeptide(L)'
;KSQAGQFVNSESWKYGFIIRYPSYGKSSTGINFEPWHIRYVGKPHAAIIYNDRLTLEKYIDSFETGEWYSAEGYLISRQEIGESVTMPKAFGSAVVSPDNTGCYIITVKQ
;
A
#
# COMPACT_ATOMS: atom_id res chain seq x y z
N LYS A 1 -17.92 17.66 10.19
CA LYS A 1 -17.74 16.64 9.15
C LYS A 1 -18.96 15.77 9.03
N SER A 2 -19.29 15.34 7.83
CA SER A 2 -20.38 14.41 7.61
C SER A 2 -20.01 13.01 8.14
N GLN A 3 -21.02 12.21 8.44
CA GLN A 3 -20.80 10.81 8.83
C GLN A 3 -20.09 10.03 7.73
N ALA A 4 -20.42 10.28 6.47
CA ALA A 4 -19.75 9.63 5.35
C ALA A 4 -18.26 9.98 5.30
N GLY A 5 -17.90 11.25 5.49
CA GLY A 5 -16.50 11.67 5.54
C GLY A 5 -15.74 11.07 6.72
N GLN A 6 -16.38 10.96 7.88
CA GLN A 6 -15.78 10.30 9.04
C GLN A 6 -15.55 8.82 8.79
N PHE A 7 -16.50 8.12 8.15
CA PHE A 7 -16.34 6.72 7.79
C PHE A 7 -15.14 6.52 6.87
N VAL A 8 -15.06 7.31 5.79
CA VAL A 8 -13.93 7.20 4.85
C VAL A 8 -12.61 7.42 5.58
N ASN A 9 -12.55 8.41 6.47
CA ASN A 9 -11.33 8.77 7.17
C ASN A 9 -10.85 7.68 8.16
N SER A 10 -11.78 6.98 8.81
CA SER A 10 -11.45 6.04 9.88
C SER A 10 -11.62 4.57 9.55
N GLU A 11 -12.40 4.22 8.52
CA GLU A 11 -12.81 2.85 8.26
C GLU A 11 -12.44 2.32 6.88
N SER A 12 -12.12 3.19 5.92
CA SER A 12 -11.90 2.74 4.54
C SER A 12 -10.72 1.78 4.40
N TRP A 13 -9.72 1.88 5.29
CA TRP A 13 -8.57 0.98 5.28
C TRP A 13 -8.96 -0.48 5.51
N LYS A 14 -10.03 -0.73 6.24
CA LYS A 14 -10.54 -2.10 6.48
C LYS A 14 -11.01 -2.78 5.20
N TYR A 15 -11.29 -2.00 4.18
CA TYR A 15 -11.75 -2.46 2.87
C TYR A 15 -10.67 -2.33 1.79
N GLY A 16 -9.44 -2.03 2.18
CA GLY A 16 -8.31 -1.95 1.25
C GLY A 16 -8.07 -0.58 0.64
N PHE A 17 -8.72 0.47 1.15
CA PHE A 17 -8.58 1.84 0.63
C PHE A 17 -7.74 2.70 1.54
N ILE A 18 -7.04 3.67 0.97
CA ILE A 18 -6.33 4.70 1.72
C ILE A 18 -6.81 6.08 1.31
N ILE A 19 -6.62 7.04 2.22
CA ILE A 19 -6.66 8.47 1.85
C ILE A 19 -5.35 8.74 1.12
N ARG A 20 -5.42 9.07 -0.17
CA ARG A 20 -4.22 9.21 -1.01
C ARG A 20 -3.31 10.35 -0.56
N TYR A 21 -3.92 11.45 -0.12
CA TYR A 21 -3.19 12.64 0.33
C TYR A 21 -3.64 13.00 1.75
N PRO A 22 -3.07 12.32 2.76
CA PRO A 22 -3.50 12.52 4.15
C PRO A 22 -2.99 13.84 4.73
N SER A 23 -3.58 14.24 5.86
CA SER A 23 -3.27 15.53 6.49
C SER A 23 -1.80 15.65 6.92
N TYR A 24 -1.15 14.54 7.21
CA TYR A 24 0.25 14.49 7.69
C TYR A 24 1.25 14.29 6.55
N GLY A 25 0.81 14.28 5.29
CA GLY A 25 1.61 13.75 4.20
C GLY A 25 2.19 14.75 3.20
N LYS A 26 1.90 16.04 3.33
CA LYS A 26 2.30 17.02 2.32
C LYS A 26 3.81 17.02 2.01
N SER A 27 4.63 16.80 3.02
CA SER A 27 6.09 16.81 2.84
C SER A 27 6.58 15.68 1.93
N SER A 28 5.86 14.55 1.86
CA SER A 28 6.23 13.42 1.01
C SER A 28 5.45 13.36 -0.29
N THR A 29 4.21 13.87 -0.33
CA THR A 29 3.37 13.83 -1.53
C THR A 29 3.45 15.13 -2.35
N GLY A 30 3.77 16.24 -1.70
CA GLY A 30 3.69 17.57 -2.30
C GLY A 30 2.27 18.10 -2.40
N ILE A 31 1.27 17.39 -1.91
CA ILE A 31 -0.15 17.73 -2.06
C ILE A 31 -0.79 17.93 -0.70
N ASN A 32 -1.61 18.98 -0.60
CA ASN A 32 -2.38 19.26 0.61
C ASN A 32 -3.38 18.13 0.90
N PHE A 33 -3.85 18.08 2.13
CA PHE A 33 -4.84 17.10 2.56
C PHE A 33 -6.09 17.11 1.65
N GLU A 34 -6.40 15.93 1.11
CA GLU A 34 -7.58 15.74 0.28
C GLU A 34 -8.38 14.54 0.81
N PRO A 35 -9.31 14.76 1.77
CA PRO A 35 -10.06 13.64 2.37
C PRO A 35 -10.99 12.92 1.39
N TRP A 36 -11.31 13.53 0.25
CA TRP A 36 -12.15 12.93 -0.78
C TRP A 36 -11.40 12.02 -1.76
N HIS A 37 -10.07 12.07 -1.77
CA HIS A 37 -9.26 11.32 -2.72
C HIS A 37 -8.81 10.01 -2.09
N ILE A 38 -9.53 8.93 -2.39
CA ILE A 38 -9.20 7.60 -1.89
C ILE A 38 -8.64 6.74 -3.01
N ARG A 39 -7.80 5.78 -2.65
CA ARG A 39 -7.20 4.83 -3.59
C ARG A 39 -7.27 3.42 -3.01
N TYR A 40 -7.65 2.46 -3.85
CA TYR A 40 -7.59 1.05 -3.48
C TYR A 40 -6.14 0.55 -3.62
N VAL A 41 -5.62 -0.05 -2.56
CA VAL A 41 -4.28 -0.64 -2.56
C VAL A 41 -4.28 -2.08 -2.05
N GLY A 42 -5.41 -2.57 -1.58
CA GLY A 42 -5.54 -3.90 -1.00
C GLY A 42 -5.42 -3.90 0.52
N LYS A 43 -6.00 -4.91 1.14
CA LYS A 43 -6.17 -4.93 2.60
C LYS A 43 -4.88 -4.89 3.40
N PRO A 44 -3.85 -5.73 3.11
CA PRO A 44 -2.65 -5.68 3.93
C PRO A 44 -1.96 -4.32 3.83
N HIS A 45 -1.89 -3.76 2.64
CA HIS A 45 -1.23 -2.47 2.41
C HIS A 45 -1.98 -1.33 3.06
N ALA A 46 -3.30 -1.30 2.92
CA ALA A 46 -4.12 -0.24 3.51
C ALA A 46 -4.03 -0.25 5.04
N ALA A 47 -4.05 -1.42 5.66
CA ALA A 47 -3.92 -1.54 7.10
C ALA A 47 -2.58 -1.00 7.60
N ILE A 48 -1.49 -1.35 6.94
CA ILE A 48 -0.15 -0.89 7.32
C ILE A 48 -0.05 0.63 7.15
N ILE A 49 -0.47 1.14 6.00
CA ILE A 49 -0.42 2.57 5.72
C ILE A 49 -1.22 3.36 6.74
N TYR A 50 -2.43 2.90 7.06
CA TYR A 50 -3.29 3.58 8.01
C TYR A 50 -2.72 3.54 9.43
N ASN A 51 -2.35 2.35 9.90
CA ASN A 51 -1.90 2.16 11.28
C ASN A 51 -0.56 2.83 11.55
N ASP A 52 0.34 2.84 10.58
CA ASP A 52 1.66 3.44 10.72
C ASP A 52 1.69 4.90 10.25
N ARG A 53 0.55 5.46 9.83
CA ARG A 53 0.41 6.85 9.38
C ARG A 53 1.39 7.18 8.26
N LEU A 54 1.42 6.32 7.24
CA LEU A 54 2.30 6.48 6.10
C LEU A 54 1.55 7.15 4.93
N THR A 55 2.32 7.75 4.02
CA THR A 55 1.84 8.05 2.68
C THR A 55 2.12 6.85 1.79
N LEU A 56 1.46 6.77 0.63
CA LEU A 56 1.75 5.72 -0.34
C LEU A 56 3.22 5.79 -0.77
N GLU A 57 3.75 6.99 -0.97
CA GLU A 57 5.15 7.22 -1.33
C GLU A 57 6.11 6.60 -0.30
N LYS A 58 5.92 6.91 0.97
CA LYS A 58 6.79 6.39 2.04
C LYS A 58 6.63 4.89 2.21
N TYR A 59 5.41 4.38 2.03
CA TYR A 59 5.17 2.94 2.11
C TYR A 59 5.96 2.20 1.04
N ILE A 60 5.85 2.63 -0.21
CA ILE A 60 6.57 2.01 -1.33
C ILE A 60 8.08 2.09 -1.11
N ASP A 61 8.57 3.26 -0.71
CA ASP A 61 10.01 3.46 -0.48
C ASP A 61 10.56 2.64 0.68
N SER A 62 9.71 2.14 1.58
CA SER A 62 10.14 1.31 2.70
C SER A 62 10.59 -0.09 2.28
N PHE A 63 10.25 -0.53 1.08
CA PHE A 63 10.61 -1.85 0.58
C PHE A 63 11.91 -1.77 -0.23
N GLU A 64 12.93 -2.53 0.18
CA GLU A 64 14.09 -2.73 -0.68
C GLU A 64 13.70 -3.68 -1.82
N THR A 65 14.06 -3.32 -3.05
CA THR A 65 13.72 -4.14 -4.22
C THR A 65 14.35 -5.51 -4.13
N GLY A 66 13.58 -6.53 -4.46
CA GLY A 66 14.03 -7.92 -4.45
C GLY A 66 13.85 -8.64 -3.11
N GLU A 67 13.56 -7.92 -2.02
CA GLU A 67 13.40 -8.51 -0.70
C GLU A 67 11.94 -8.86 -0.43
N TRP A 68 11.72 -9.88 0.41
CA TRP A 68 10.39 -10.30 0.83
C TRP A 68 10.16 -9.93 2.29
N TYR A 69 8.99 -9.38 2.58
CA TYR A 69 8.60 -8.92 3.91
C TYR A 69 7.32 -9.62 4.34
N SER A 70 7.24 -9.98 5.61
CA SER A 70 6.03 -10.58 6.18
C SER A 70 5.26 -9.54 6.98
N ALA A 71 4.00 -9.36 6.67
CA ALA A 71 3.12 -8.42 7.37
C ALA A 71 1.66 -8.79 7.17
N GLU A 72 0.86 -8.66 8.21
CA GLU A 72 -0.60 -8.83 8.17
C GLU A 72 -1.05 -10.16 7.58
N GLY A 73 -0.27 -11.22 7.76
CA GLY A 73 -0.58 -12.55 7.21
C GLY A 73 -0.22 -12.71 5.73
N TYR A 74 0.55 -11.80 5.18
CA TYR A 74 0.97 -11.79 3.77
C TYR A 74 2.48 -11.69 3.66
N LEU A 75 2.99 -12.15 2.52
CA LEU A 75 4.34 -11.87 2.08
C LEU A 75 4.28 -10.81 0.99
N ILE A 76 5.11 -9.80 1.10
CA ILE A 76 5.09 -8.64 0.21
C ILE A 76 6.49 -8.41 -0.33
N SER A 77 6.61 -8.18 -1.63
CA SER A 77 7.89 -7.84 -2.26
C SER A 77 7.71 -6.75 -3.30
N ARG A 78 8.68 -5.86 -3.37
CA ARG A 78 8.80 -4.87 -4.43
C ARG A 78 9.91 -5.34 -5.37
N GLN A 79 9.59 -5.58 -6.63
CA GLN A 79 10.55 -6.12 -7.60
C GLN A 79 10.51 -5.34 -8.89
N GLU A 80 11.69 -5.14 -9.53
CA GLU A 80 11.80 -4.33 -10.74
C GLU A 80 11.11 -4.98 -11.92
N ILE A 81 10.38 -4.16 -12.68
CA ILE A 81 9.76 -4.58 -13.93
C ILE A 81 10.88 -4.84 -14.96
N GLY A 82 10.78 -5.96 -15.64
CA GLY A 82 11.77 -6.35 -16.64
C GLY A 82 12.90 -7.23 -16.12
N GLU A 83 13.00 -7.39 -14.81
CA GLU A 83 13.96 -8.30 -14.19
C GLU A 83 13.29 -9.61 -13.82
N SER A 84 14.11 -10.63 -13.52
CA SER A 84 13.57 -11.92 -13.05
C SER A 84 12.94 -11.74 -11.68
N VAL A 85 11.70 -12.19 -11.54
CA VAL A 85 10.95 -12.10 -10.30
C VAL A 85 11.23 -13.34 -9.45
N THR A 86 11.59 -13.15 -8.18
CA THR A 86 11.72 -14.25 -7.23
C THR A 86 10.39 -14.44 -6.51
N MET A 87 10.00 -15.70 -6.30
CA MET A 87 8.74 -16.06 -5.64
C MET A 87 9.00 -17.07 -4.53
N PRO A 88 8.16 -17.10 -3.47
CA PRO A 88 8.22 -18.18 -2.49
C PRO A 88 8.03 -19.53 -3.17
N LYS A 89 8.60 -20.60 -2.58
CA LYS A 89 8.47 -21.97 -3.14
C LYS A 89 7.04 -22.44 -3.22
N ALA A 90 6.22 -22.06 -2.23
CA ALA A 90 4.81 -22.44 -2.19
C ALA A 90 4.00 -21.22 -1.75
N PHE A 91 2.91 -20.97 -2.44
CA PHE A 91 2.00 -19.88 -2.09
C PHE A 91 0.60 -20.23 -2.59
N GLY A 92 -0.41 -19.64 -1.94
CA GLY A 92 -1.80 -19.79 -2.36
C GLY A 92 -2.13 -18.89 -3.53
N SER A 93 -2.51 -17.65 -3.26
CA SER A 93 -2.82 -16.66 -4.28
C SER A 93 -1.79 -15.54 -4.27
N ALA A 94 -1.53 -14.97 -5.43
CA ALA A 94 -0.64 -13.82 -5.56
C ALA A 94 -1.34 -12.73 -6.34
N VAL A 95 -1.12 -11.48 -5.92
CA VAL A 95 -1.57 -10.28 -6.64
C VAL A 95 -0.32 -9.51 -7.03
N VAL A 96 -0.23 -9.13 -8.29
CA VAL A 96 0.89 -8.36 -8.82
C VAL A 96 0.34 -7.04 -9.34
N SER A 97 0.88 -5.94 -8.84
CA SER A 97 0.42 -4.61 -9.21
C SER A 97 1.60 -3.68 -9.44
N PRO A 98 1.62 -2.90 -10.54
CA PRO A 98 2.68 -1.93 -10.73
C PRO A 98 2.58 -0.80 -9.69
N ASP A 99 3.73 -0.31 -9.22
CA ASP A 99 3.77 0.76 -8.24
C ASP A 99 3.91 2.15 -8.87
N ASN A 100 3.93 2.22 -10.20
CA ASN A 100 4.12 3.43 -10.99
C ASN A 100 5.50 4.10 -10.82
N THR A 101 6.46 3.35 -10.28
CA THR A 101 7.86 3.82 -10.15
C THR A 101 8.85 2.89 -10.84
N GLY A 102 8.38 1.96 -11.66
CA GLY A 102 9.22 0.99 -12.36
C GLY A 102 9.30 -0.37 -11.68
N CYS A 103 8.51 -0.61 -10.64
CA CYS A 103 8.48 -1.87 -9.91
C CYS A 103 7.08 -2.45 -9.83
N TYR A 104 7.01 -3.75 -9.52
CA TYR A 104 5.78 -4.41 -9.08
C TYR A 104 5.76 -4.51 -7.57
N ILE A 105 4.57 -4.40 -6.99
CA ILE A 105 4.32 -4.87 -5.62
C ILE A 105 3.64 -6.22 -5.76
N ILE A 106 4.27 -7.26 -5.22
CA ILE A 106 3.75 -8.63 -5.25
C ILE A 106 3.27 -8.96 -3.85
N THR A 107 2.02 -9.38 -3.75
CA THR A 107 1.37 -9.69 -2.47
C THR A 107 0.92 -11.14 -2.51
N VAL A 108 1.44 -11.93 -1.58
CA VAL A 108 1.17 -13.37 -1.51
C VAL A 108 0.55 -13.69 -0.17
N LYS A 109 -0.61 -14.32 -0.19
CA LYS A 109 -1.26 -14.74 1.06
C LYS A 109 -0.52 -15.93 1.66
N GLN A 110 -0.21 -15.83 2.92
CA GLN A 110 0.40 -16.93 3.68
C GLN A 110 -0.61 -18.00 4.04
#